data_9a4efb09d00ca5abd871ef6bc5f966ab
#
_entry.id   9a4efb09d00ca5abd871ef6bc5f966ab
#
_cell.length_a   1.000
_cell.length_b   1.000
_cell.length_c   1.000
_cell.angle_alpha   90.00
_cell.angle_beta   90.00
_cell.angle_gamma   90.00
#
_symmetry.space_group_name_H-M   'P 1'
#
loop_
_entity.id
_entity.type
_entity.pdbx_description
1 polymer ?
#
loop_
_entity_poly.entity_id
_entity_poly.type
_entity_poly.pdbx_seq_one_letter_code
_entity_poly.pdbx_strand_id
1 'polypeptide(L)'
;QWIASDFRKLEKYGFPYLPQPEIAVSYSYDSELMAAYAKMQYRMPYSNNLAIAHRILEERNLDYNVVDLHQMTEQYQILIIPGEIVMDHEQENTVREFVKNGGTAIMTGYSAWVKETGQVFDTSRPGNLTDVFGIEIVGYQRTAGMEVSEKEEQKLRRNPANGRELLKVREKWIDVDYYEQIKATDAEVLQREETHQIPAITRNRYGKGAAYYLFCETEPELLGEVLDECCREKSMQSVVTPQGVIGRKIAENQYFYVNLTGKEQKIELPENGYGVLQEKKMEDTCTLQAFDGELVIC
;
A
#
# COMPACT_ATOMS: atom_id res chain seq x y z
N GLN A 1 -23.10 24.33 -14.89
CA GLN A 1 -24.44 23.76 -15.32
C GLN A 1 -24.33 22.27 -15.66
N TRP A 2 -23.25 21.81 -16.33
CA TRP A 2 -23.10 20.40 -16.73
C TRP A 2 -22.93 19.45 -15.52
N ILE A 3 -22.14 19.81 -14.50
CA ILE A 3 -21.98 19.00 -13.26
C ILE A 3 -23.33 18.71 -12.60
N ALA A 4 -24.20 19.73 -12.48
CA ALA A 4 -25.51 19.55 -11.88
C ALA A 4 -26.46 18.67 -12.75
N SER A 5 -26.22 18.61 -14.05
CA SER A 5 -26.93 17.68 -14.95
C SER A 5 -26.52 16.24 -14.69
N ASP A 6 -25.23 15.98 -14.57
CA ASP A 6 -24.68 14.65 -14.32
C ASP A 6 -25.12 14.10 -12.95
N PHE A 7 -25.06 14.93 -11.90
CA PHE A 7 -25.60 14.54 -10.60
C PHE A 7 -27.11 14.16 -10.65
N ARG A 8 -27.93 14.87 -11.43
CA ARG A 8 -29.34 14.51 -11.59
C ARG A 8 -29.54 13.18 -12.32
N LYS A 9 -28.63 12.82 -13.24
CA LYS A 9 -28.67 11.52 -13.90
C LYS A 9 -28.33 10.41 -12.93
N LEU A 10 -27.25 10.60 -12.14
CA LEU A 10 -26.80 9.64 -11.14
C LEU A 10 -27.79 9.47 -9.99
N GLU A 11 -28.49 10.55 -9.55
CA GLU A 11 -29.45 10.54 -8.45
C GLU A 11 -30.56 9.48 -8.63
N LYS A 12 -30.95 9.18 -9.86
CA LYS A 12 -31.96 8.16 -10.18
C LYS A 12 -31.52 6.74 -9.79
N TYR A 13 -30.22 6.49 -9.68
CA TYR A 13 -29.66 5.18 -9.35
C TYR A 13 -29.31 5.07 -7.87
N GLY A 14 -29.54 6.13 -7.09
CA GLY A 14 -29.25 6.23 -5.67
C GLY A 14 -27.76 6.32 -5.38
N PHE A 15 -27.42 6.39 -4.10
CA PHE A 15 -26.06 6.19 -3.62
C PHE A 15 -25.93 4.72 -3.22
N PRO A 16 -25.22 3.91 -3.99
CA PRO A 16 -25.08 2.51 -3.68
C PRO A 16 -24.39 2.35 -2.31
N TYR A 17 -24.78 1.34 -1.57
CA TYR A 17 -24.05 0.92 -0.39
C TYR A 17 -22.72 0.32 -0.86
N LEU A 18 -21.64 1.02 -0.62
CA LEU A 18 -20.31 0.50 -0.94
C LEU A 18 -20.03 -0.75 -0.11
N PRO A 19 -19.52 -1.83 -0.72
CA PRO A 19 -19.05 -2.99 0.02
C PRO A 19 -18.05 -2.54 1.07
N GLN A 20 -18.02 -3.22 2.22
CA GLN A 20 -16.99 -2.96 3.21
C GLN A 20 -15.65 -3.43 2.67
N PRO A 21 -14.62 -2.56 2.63
CA PRO A 21 -13.30 -2.98 2.16
C PRO A 21 -12.71 -4.08 3.02
N GLU A 22 -12.06 -5.03 2.38
CA GLU A 22 -11.39 -6.15 3.06
C GLU A 22 -9.88 -5.88 3.26
N ILE A 23 -9.40 -4.72 2.82
CA ILE A 23 -8.02 -4.27 2.98
C ILE A 23 -7.99 -3.08 3.92
N ALA A 24 -7.06 -3.10 4.87
CA ALA A 24 -6.73 -1.98 5.73
C ALA A 24 -5.30 -1.48 5.44
N VAL A 25 -5.12 -0.17 5.48
CA VAL A 25 -3.81 0.48 5.52
C VAL A 25 -3.69 1.18 6.86
N SER A 26 -2.68 0.81 7.65
CA SER A 26 -2.50 1.44 8.95
C SER A 26 -2.01 2.89 8.81
N TYR A 27 -2.47 3.74 9.72
CA TYR A 27 -2.00 5.10 9.90
C TYR A 27 -1.75 5.38 11.38
N SER A 28 -0.56 5.89 11.70
CA SER A 28 -0.15 6.26 13.04
C SER A 28 0.23 7.74 13.09
N TYR A 29 -0.52 8.51 13.87
CA TYR A 29 -0.19 9.92 14.12
C TYR A 29 1.14 10.07 14.85
N ASP A 30 1.47 9.15 15.76
CA ASP A 30 2.74 9.16 16.49
C ASP A 30 3.93 8.88 15.56
N SER A 31 3.75 8.03 14.55
CA SER A 31 4.75 7.81 13.49
C SER A 31 4.98 9.06 12.65
N GLU A 32 3.93 9.82 12.31
CA GLU A 32 4.06 11.09 11.60
C GLU A 32 4.79 12.13 12.45
N LEU A 33 4.45 12.26 13.75
CA LEU A 33 5.14 13.14 14.68
C LEU A 33 6.61 12.76 14.87
N MET A 34 6.90 11.45 15.00
CA MET A 34 8.27 10.96 15.15
C MET A 34 9.09 11.24 13.89
N ALA A 35 8.54 11.00 12.71
CA ALA A 35 9.21 11.30 11.45
C ALA A 35 9.52 12.80 11.32
N ALA A 36 8.59 13.67 11.72
CA ALA A 36 8.77 15.12 11.73
C ALA A 36 9.83 15.56 12.74
N TYR A 37 9.77 15.04 13.98
CA TYR A 37 10.71 15.35 15.05
C TYR A 37 12.14 14.90 14.72
N ALA A 38 12.30 13.69 14.22
CA ALA A 38 13.58 13.14 13.82
C ALA A 38 14.11 13.71 12.50
N LYS A 39 13.41 14.69 11.91
CA LYS A 39 13.71 15.27 10.59
C LYS A 39 13.81 14.23 9.47
N MET A 40 13.15 13.10 9.65
CA MET A 40 13.09 12.04 8.63
C MET A 40 12.25 12.46 7.42
N GLN A 41 11.33 13.41 7.61
CA GLN A 41 10.43 13.96 6.60
C GLN A 41 11.12 14.47 5.32
N TYR A 42 12.41 14.71 5.36
CA TYR A 42 13.14 15.22 4.20
C TYR A 42 13.58 14.13 3.22
N ARG A 43 13.67 12.88 3.67
CA ARG A 43 14.15 11.76 2.84
C ARG A 43 13.19 10.60 2.81
N MET A 44 12.55 10.33 3.94
CA MET A 44 11.61 9.23 4.11
C MET A 44 10.43 9.72 4.94
N PRO A 45 9.63 10.65 4.43
CA PRO A 45 8.45 11.05 5.16
C PRO A 45 7.53 9.84 5.31
N TYR A 46 7.01 9.62 6.49
CA TYR A 46 6.02 8.58 6.74
C TYR A 46 4.83 8.71 5.77
N SER A 47 4.41 9.95 5.51
CA SER A 47 3.39 10.27 4.50
C SER A 47 3.72 9.77 3.08
N ASN A 48 4.99 9.64 2.71
CA ASN A 48 5.37 9.10 1.40
C ASN A 48 5.13 7.59 1.33
N ASN A 49 5.41 6.85 2.39
CA ASN A 49 5.10 5.42 2.48
C ASN A 49 3.59 5.18 2.33
N LEU A 50 2.78 5.99 3.01
CA LEU A 50 1.32 5.97 2.88
C LEU A 50 0.88 6.28 1.45
N ALA A 51 1.40 7.35 0.86
CA ALA A 51 1.03 7.76 -0.51
C ALA A 51 1.36 6.68 -1.54
N ILE A 52 2.46 5.95 -1.38
CA ILE A 52 2.82 4.82 -2.23
C ILE A 52 1.82 3.68 -2.03
N ALA A 53 1.52 3.29 -0.79
CA ALA A 53 0.55 2.23 -0.51
C ALA A 53 -0.83 2.56 -1.13
N HIS A 54 -1.31 3.79 -0.94
CA HIS A 54 -2.56 4.26 -1.55
C HIS A 54 -2.52 4.17 -3.08
N ARG A 55 -1.46 4.68 -3.70
CA ARG A 55 -1.31 4.62 -5.16
C ARG A 55 -1.35 3.18 -5.69
N ILE A 56 -0.67 2.25 -5.05
CA ILE A 56 -0.63 0.85 -5.46
C ILE A 56 -2.02 0.20 -5.39
N LEU A 57 -2.81 0.51 -4.37
CA LEU A 57 -4.17 0.03 -4.22
C LEU A 57 -5.11 0.65 -5.28
N GLU A 58 -5.00 1.95 -5.52
CA GLU A 58 -5.78 2.65 -6.54
C GLU A 58 -5.48 2.14 -7.96
N GLU A 59 -4.21 1.94 -8.30
CA GLU A 59 -3.79 1.39 -9.60
C GLU A 59 -4.30 -0.04 -9.83
N ARG A 60 -4.65 -0.77 -8.77
CA ARG A 60 -5.23 -2.11 -8.80
C ARG A 60 -6.74 -2.14 -8.64
N ASN A 61 -7.38 -0.99 -8.55
CA ASN A 61 -8.82 -0.85 -8.29
C ASN A 61 -9.29 -1.63 -7.03
N LEU A 62 -8.46 -1.68 -6.01
CA LEU A 62 -8.76 -2.31 -4.73
C LEU A 62 -9.32 -1.29 -3.75
N ASP A 63 -10.43 -1.64 -3.11
CA ASP A 63 -11.02 -0.83 -2.06
C ASP A 63 -10.29 -1.09 -0.73
N TYR A 64 -10.07 -0.03 0.04
CA TYR A 64 -9.38 -0.10 1.32
C TYR A 64 -9.87 0.97 2.30
N ASN A 65 -9.66 0.72 3.59
CA ASN A 65 -9.82 1.73 4.64
C ASN A 65 -8.47 2.10 5.23
N VAL A 66 -8.33 3.37 5.62
CA VAL A 66 -7.23 3.83 6.47
C VAL A 66 -7.66 3.64 7.91
N VAL A 67 -6.86 2.95 8.70
CA VAL A 67 -7.23 2.56 10.07
C VAL A 67 -6.12 2.93 11.07
N ASP A 68 -6.53 3.33 12.25
CA ASP A 68 -5.68 3.29 13.43
C ASP A 68 -5.71 1.86 13.98
N LEU A 69 -4.55 1.27 14.26
CA LEU A 69 -4.46 -0.11 14.76
C LEU A 69 -5.18 -0.31 16.11
N HIS A 70 -5.34 0.74 16.94
CA HIS A 70 -6.14 0.67 18.17
C HIS A 70 -7.65 0.51 17.90
N GLN A 71 -8.11 0.89 16.70
CA GLN A 71 -9.53 0.85 16.33
C GLN A 71 -9.81 -0.18 15.22
N MET A 72 -8.86 -1.05 14.93
CA MET A 72 -8.99 -2.03 13.86
C MET A 72 -10.07 -3.06 14.20
N THR A 73 -10.91 -3.37 13.22
CA THR A 73 -12.01 -4.33 13.32
C THR A 73 -11.68 -5.65 12.62
N GLU A 74 -12.47 -6.71 12.89
CA GLU A 74 -12.24 -8.06 12.36
C GLU A 74 -12.60 -8.24 10.86
N GLN A 75 -13.12 -7.20 10.19
CA GLN A 75 -13.62 -7.30 8.82
C GLN A 75 -12.52 -7.46 7.76
N TYR A 76 -11.28 -7.07 8.07
CA TYR A 76 -10.20 -7.04 7.10
C TYR A 76 -9.55 -8.41 6.91
N GLN A 77 -9.11 -8.68 5.68
CA GLN A 77 -8.35 -9.88 5.32
C GLN A 77 -6.86 -9.57 5.09
N ILE A 78 -6.55 -8.34 4.64
CA ILE A 78 -5.19 -7.86 4.41
C ILE A 78 -4.98 -6.56 5.20
N LEU A 79 -3.86 -6.47 5.90
CA LEU A 79 -3.40 -5.28 6.61
C LEU A 79 -2.04 -4.87 6.03
N ILE A 80 -1.94 -3.66 5.50
CA ILE A 80 -0.69 -3.05 5.05
C ILE A 80 -0.21 -2.08 6.12
N ILE A 81 1.05 -2.23 6.55
CA ILE A 81 1.72 -1.41 7.56
C ILE A 81 2.92 -0.72 6.91
N PRO A 82 2.71 0.47 6.30
CA PRO A 82 3.70 1.11 5.44
C PRO A 82 4.68 1.99 6.22
N GLY A 83 5.72 1.41 6.82
CA GLY A 83 6.75 2.14 7.54
C GLY A 83 6.24 2.82 8.81
N GLU A 84 5.39 2.18 9.57
CA GLU A 84 4.85 2.67 10.84
C GLU A 84 5.91 2.61 11.93
N ILE A 85 6.63 3.70 12.12
CA ILE A 85 7.86 3.80 12.93
C ILE A 85 7.59 3.51 14.40
N VAL A 86 6.51 4.11 14.94
CA VAL A 86 6.10 3.98 16.33
C VAL A 86 5.03 2.93 16.44
N MET A 87 5.26 1.95 17.29
CA MET A 87 4.23 1.01 17.71
C MET A 87 4.25 0.85 19.22
N ASP A 88 3.08 0.90 19.82
CA ASP A 88 2.90 0.52 21.21
C ASP A 88 2.50 -0.95 21.35
N HIS A 89 2.40 -1.41 22.58
CA HIS A 89 2.08 -2.80 22.88
C HIS A 89 0.66 -3.21 22.41
N GLU A 90 -0.31 -2.31 22.43
CA GLU A 90 -1.67 -2.58 21.98
C GLU A 90 -1.72 -2.75 20.46
N GLN A 91 -1.04 -1.89 19.72
CA GLN A 91 -0.88 -1.98 18.26
C GLN A 91 -0.18 -3.28 17.85
N GLU A 92 0.93 -3.64 18.54
CA GLU A 92 1.62 -4.91 18.31
C GLU A 92 0.71 -6.12 18.56
N ASN A 93 -0.10 -6.09 19.63
CA ASN A 93 -1.06 -7.14 19.90
C ASN A 93 -2.17 -7.21 18.85
N THR A 94 -2.65 -6.07 18.36
CA THR A 94 -3.62 -6.01 17.26
C THR A 94 -3.09 -6.72 16.02
N VAL A 95 -1.86 -6.42 15.61
CA VAL A 95 -1.22 -7.08 14.45
C VAL A 95 -1.07 -8.58 14.70
N ARG A 96 -0.61 -8.97 15.90
CA ARG A 96 -0.44 -10.37 16.30
C ARG A 96 -1.75 -11.16 16.21
N GLU A 97 -2.80 -10.68 16.86
CA GLU A 97 -4.09 -11.36 16.87
C GLU A 97 -4.74 -11.36 15.48
N PHE A 98 -4.58 -10.31 14.71
CA PHE A 98 -5.02 -10.26 13.31
C PHE A 98 -4.42 -11.40 12.48
N VAL A 99 -3.10 -11.56 12.52
CA VAL A 99 -2.43 -12.64 11.77
C VAL A 99 -2.79 -14.00 12.34
N LYS A 100 -2.77 -14.16 13.66
CA LYS A 100 -3.12 -15.42 14.33
C LYS A 100 -4.52 -15.93 13.97
N ASN A 101 -5.47 -15.02 13.76
CA ASN A 101 -6.87 -15.34 13.42
C ASN A 101 -7.10 -15.56 11.91
N GLY A 102 -6.10 -15.40 11.08
CA GLY A 102 -6.18 -15.73 9.66
C GLY A 102 -5.98 -14.55 8.69
N GLY A 103 -5.74 -13.35 9.23
CA GLY A 103 -5.39 -12.17 8.43
C GLY A 103 -4.00 -12.30 7.80
N THR A 104 -3.77 -11.51 6.77
CA THR A 104 -2.46 -11.38 6.13
C THR A 104 -1.91 -9.98 6.37
N ALA A 105 -0.81 -9.86 7.13
CA ALA A 105 -0.14 -8.59 7.36
C ALA A 105 1.03 -8.42 6.38
N ILE A 106 1.17 -7.22 5.80
CA ILE A 106 2.29 -6.81 4.95
C ILE A 106 2.94 -5.60 5.61
N MET A 107 4.15 -5.77 6.12
CA MET A 107 4.90 -4.72 6.81
C MET A 107 6.13 -4.35 6.00
N THR A 108 6.40 -3.05 5.88
CA THR A 108 7.60 -2.54 5.21
C THR A 108 8.64 -2.05 6.20
N GLY A 109 9.86 -1.90 5.77
CA GLY A 109 10.97 -1.40 6.59
C GLY A 109 10.64 -0.09 7.30
N TYR A 110 11.29 0.17 8.40
CA TYR A 110 11.02 1.22 9.38
C TYR A 110 9.82 0.98 10.31
N SER A 111 9.07 -0.08 10.15
CA SER A 111 7.94 -0.36 11.04
C SER A 111 8.41 -0.92 12.39
N ALA A 112 7.71 -0.56 13.46
CA ALA A 112 7.97 -0.99 14.83
C ALA A 112 9.44 -0.78 15.27
N TRP A 113 9.97 0.42 15.02
CA TRP A 113 11.35 0.80 15.37
C TRP A 113 11.47 1.36 16.77
N VAL A 114 10.48 2.13 17.21
CA VAL A 114 10.47 2.79 18.50
C VAL A 114 9.12 2.60 19.21
N LYS A 115 9.17 2.64 20.52
CA LYS A 115 7.99 2.65 21.38
C LYS A 115 7.31 4.02 21.35
N GLU A 116 6.10 4.11 21.87
CA GLU A 116 5.36 5.37 22.04
C GLU A 116 6.15 6.44 22.82
N THR A 117 7.09 6.03 23.66
CA THR A 117 7.99 6.92 24.39
C THR A 117 9.12 7.50 23.53
N GLY A 118 9.24 7.10 22.26
CA GLY A 118 10.34 7.46 21.37
C GLY A 118 11.63 6.68 21.63
N GLN A 119 11.61 5.71 22.54
CA GLN A 119 12.77 4.84 22.78
C GLN A 119 12.82 3.73 21.74
N VAL A 120 14.00 3.46 21.22
CA VAL A 120 14.25 2.28 20.40
C VAL A 120 13.97 1.03 21.23
N PHE A 121 13.38 0.00 20.62
CA PHE A 121 13.17 -1.26 21.32
C PHE A 121 14.47 -1.84 21.84
N ASP A 122 14.46 -2.33 23.09
CA ASP A 122 15.60 -2.97 23.74
C ASP A 122 15.84 -4.39 23.23
N THR A 123 14.83 -4.96 22.58
CA THR A 123 14.82 -6.29 21.97
C THR A 123 15.14 -6.20 20.48
N SER A 124 15.19 -7.34 19.80
CA SER A 124 15.26 -7.40 18.34
C SER A 124 14.04 -6.72 17.70
N ARG A 125 14.23 -6.17 16.51
CA ARG A 125 13.19 -5.54 15.71
C ARG A 125 12.63 -6.54 14.69
N PRO A 126 11.42 -6.38 14.22
CA PRO A 126 10.47 -5.29 14.43
C PRO A 126 9.69 -5.43 15.75
N GLY A 127 10.05 -4.65 16.76
CA GLY A 127 9.38 -4.62 18.06
C GLY A 127 9.18 -6.00 18.69
N ASN A 128 8.05 -6.25 19.32
CA ASN A 128 7.67 -7.58 19.82
C ASN A 128 6.99 -8.47 18.77
N LEU A 129 7.16 -8.16 17.47
CA LEU A 129 6.55 -8.90 16.36
C LEU A 129 7.55 -9.84 15.64
N THR A 130 8.74 -10.04 16.19
CA THR A 130 9.78 -10.89 15.58
C THR A 130 9.31 -12.32 15.32
N ASP A 131 8.51 -12.88 16.22
CA ASP A 131 7.89 -14.21 16.07
C ASP A 131 6.74 -14.22 15.05
N VAL A 132 5.96 -13.14 14.96
CA VAL A 132 4.88 -13.00 13.98
C VAL A 132 5.44 -12.95 12.57
N PHE A 133 6.47 -12.14 12.33
CA PHE A 133 7.12 -12.02 11.03
C PHE A 133 8.22 -13.06 10.79
N GLY A 134 8.65 -13.80 11.83
CA GLY A 134 9.69 -14.83 11.73
C GLY A 134 11.06 -14.29 11.34
N ILE A 135 11.38 -13.06 11.76
CA ILE A 135 12.61 -12.37 11.39
C ILE A 135 13.22 -11.60 12.57
N GLU A 136 14.50 -11.30 12.44
CA GLU A 136 15.24 -10.31 13.25
C GLU A 136 15.88 -9.29 12.33
N ILE A 137 15.72 -7.99 12.62
CA ILE A 137 16.45 -6.93 11.95
C ILE A 137 17.76 -6.71 12.69
N VAL A 138 18.87 -7.13 12.08
CA VAL A 138 20.20 -7.10 12.68
C VAL A 138 21.00 -5.86 12.31
N GLY A 139 20.56 -5.08 11.35
CA GLY A 139 21.18 -3.85 10.92
C GLY A 139 20.33 -3.11 9.89
N TYR A 140 20.79 -1.94 9.50
CA TYR A 140 20.16 -1.16 8.44
C TYR A 140 21.21 -0.34 7.70
N GLN A 141 20.87 0.04 6.48
CA GLN A 141 21.66 0.93 5.65
C GLN A 141 20.80 2.09 5.19
N ARG A 142 21.36 3.29 5.25
CA ARG A 142 20.82 4.49 4.59
C ARG A 142 21.80 4.89 3.50
N THR A 143 21.29 5.13 2.32
CA THR A 143 22.10 5.40 1.13
C THR A 143 22.70 6.80 1.11
N ALA A 144 22.15 7.73 1.89
CA ALA A 144 22.70 9.06 2.03
C ALA A 144 23.20 9.30 3.45
N GLY A 145 24.45 9.72 3.56
CA GLY A 145 25.11 10.00 4.84
C GLY A 145 24.30 10.90 5.77
N MET A 146 24.36 10.61 7.06
CA MET A 146 23.55 11.28 8.10
C MET A 146 23.82 12.77 8.27
N GLU A 147 24.86 13.33 7.64
CA GLU A 147 25.23 14.75 7.74
C GLU A 147 25.17 15.38 6.35
N VAL A 148 23.97 15.80 5.97
CA VAL A 148 23.80 16.61 4.76
C VAL A 148 23.48 18.03 5.21
N SER A 149 24.27 19.00 4.78
CA SER A 149 23.99 20.40 5.03
C SER A 149 22.66 20.81 4.38
N GLU A 150 21.95 21.84 4.92
CA GLU A 150 20.71 22.36 4.32
C GLU A 150 20.82 22.66 2.82
N LYS A 151 22.01 23.06 2.35
CA LYS A 151 22.27 23.32 0.93
C LYS A 151 22.31 22.03 0.12
N GLU A 152 22.83 20.96 0.65
CA GLU A 152 22.87 19.65 0.00
C GLU A 152 21.51 18.98 0.02
N GLU A 153 20.74 19.11 1.11
CA GLU A 153 19.32 18.72 1.15
C GLU A 153 18.50 19.40 0.05
N GLN A 154 18.68 20.70 -0.17
CA GLN A 154 17.99 21.41 -1.25
C GLN A 154 18.40 20.92 -2.63
N LYS A 155 19.66 20.47 -2.81
CA LYS A 155 20.11 19.85 -4.06
C LYS A 155 19.53 18.47 -4.26
N LEU A 156 19.46 17.65 -3.20
CA LEU A 156 18.85 16.32 -3.22
C LEU A 156 17.35 16.38 -3.49
N ARG A 157 16.65 17.37 -2.93
CA ARG A 157 15.22 17.62 -3.27
C ARG A 157 15.01 17.99 -4.73
N ARG A 158 15.99 18.66 -5.36
CA ARG A 158 15.92 19.03 -6.79
C ARG A 158 16.33 17.90 -7.73
N ASN A 159 17.04 16.91 -7.23
CA ASN A 159 17.47 15.75 -7.99
C ASN A 159 17.41 14.51 -7.10
N PRO A 160 16.23 13.90 -6.94
CA PRO A 160 16.00 12.76 -6.05
C PRO A 160 16.85 11.53 -6.40
N ALA A 161 17.37 11.43 -7.63
CA ALA A 161 18.25 10.34 -8.02
C ALA A 161 19.67 10.43 -7.39
N ASN A 162 20.03 11.58 -6.79
CA ASN A 162 21.31 11.73 -6.13
C ASN A 162 21.24 11.28 -4.67
N GLY A 163 21.74 10.10 -4.38
CA GLY A 163 21.91 9.56 -3.04
C GLY A 163 20.96 8.41 -2.70
N ARG A 164 20.21 7.92 -3.66
CA ARG A 164 19.48 6.66 -3.54
C ARG A 164 20.36 5.50 -4.02
N GLU A 165 20.14 4.33 -3.46
CA GLU A 165 20.84 3.13 -3.88
C GLU A 165 19.94 2.30 -4.80
N LEU A 166 20.52 1.83 -5.90
CA LEU A 166 19.87 0.89 -6.78
C LEU A 166 20.19 -0.51 -6.31
N LEU A 167 19.20 -1.19 -5.80
CA LEU A 167 19.29 -2.59 -5.40
C LEU A 167 18.59 -3.47 -6.44
N LYS A 168 19.06 -4.68 -6.61
CA LYS A 168 18.49 -5.60 -7.60
C LYS A 168 17.74 -6.73 -6.91
N VAL A 169 16.44 -6.81 -7.19
CA VAL A 169 15.55 -7.86 -6.68
C VAL A 169 14.78 -8.46 -7.86
N ARG A 170 14.87 -9.78 -8.06
CA ARG A 170 14.26 -10.48 -9.22
C ARG A 170 14.54 -9.82 -10.57
N GLU A 171 15.81 -9.55 -10.84
CA GLU A 171 16.25 -8.88 -12.08
C GLU A 171 15.74 -7.44 -12.28
N LYS A 172 14.91 -6.91 -11.38
CA LYS A 172 14.45 -5.53 -11.37
C LYS A 172 15.34 -4.67 -10.49
N TRP A 173 15.61 -3.47 -10.94
CA TRP A 173 16.28 -2.45 -10.15
C TRP A 173 15.25 -1.63 -9.38
N ILE A 174 15.37 -1.64 -8.05
CA ILE A 174 14.59 -0.81 -7.14
C ILE A 174 15.45 0.32 -6.60
N ASP A 175 14.86 1.48 -6.44
CA ASP A 175 15.52 2.70 -5.97
C ASP A 175 15.10 2.97 -4.53
N VAL A 176 16.02 2.81 -3.57
CA VAL A 176 15.75 2.90 -2.14
C VAL A 176 16.65 3.89 -1.42
N ASP A 177 16.11 4.58 -0.44
CA ASP A 177 16.84 5.43 0.50
C ASP A 177 17.26 4.67 1.76
N TYR A 178 16.55 3.58 2.07
CA TYR A 178 16.72 2.81 3.29
C TYR A 178 16.41 1.34 3.06
N TYR A 179 17.22 0.49 3.62
CA TYR A 179 16.93 -0.94 3.70
C TYR A 179 17.52 -1.57 4.97
N GLU A 180 16.98 -2.70 5.35
CA GLU A 180 17.29 -3.42 6.56
C GLU A 180 18.01 -4.73 6.27
N GLN A 181 18.96 -5.05 7.13
CA GLN A 181 19.63 -6.33 7.13
C GLN A 181 18.80 -7.31 7.96
N ILE A 182 18.08 -8.18 7.25
CA ILE A 182 17.17 -9.14 7.83
C ILE A 182 17.84 -10.49 8.00
N LYS A 183 17.68 -11.06 9.19
CA LYS A 183 17.95 -12.46 9.48
C LYS A 183 16.61 -13.18 9.62
N ALA A 184 16.28 -14.08 8.69
CA ALA A 184 15.14 -14.96 8.82
C ALA A 184 15.39 -15.98 9.95
N THR A 185 14.41 -16.09 10.86
CA THR A 185 14.41 -17.08 11.96
C THR A 185 13.50 -18.24 11.60
N ASP A 186 12.21 -17.98 11.47
CA ASP A 186 11.18 -18.95 11.09
C ASP A 186 10.55 -18.64 9.72
N ALA A 187 10.76 -17.41 9.20
CA ALA A 187 10.20 -17.01 7.92
C ALA A 187 10.88 -17.68 6.72
N GLU A 188 10.09 -18.02 5.74
CA GLU A 188 10.54 -18.35 4.40
C GLU A 188 11.05 -17.10 3.69
N VAL A 189 12.24 -17.17 3.10
CA VAL A 189 12.77 -16.09 2.25
C VAL A 189 12.27 -16.30 0.83
N LEU A 190 11.32 -15.46 0.40
CA LEU A 190 10.74 -15.55 -0.94
C LEU A 190 11.66 -14.93 -1.98
N GLN A 191 12.35 -13.84 -1.61
CA GLN A 191 13.26 -13.14 -2.51
C GLN A 191 14.45 -12.59 -1.74
N ARG A 192 15.59 -12.49 -2.44
CA ARG A 192 16.81 -11.84 -1.95
C ARG A 192 17.18 -10.68 -2.83
N GLU A 193 17.76 -9.66 -2.22
CA GLU A 193 18.52 -8.65 -2.93
C GLU A 193 19.81 -9.32 -3.47
N GLU A 194 20.12 -9.10 -4.76
CA GLU A 194 21.11 -9.91 -5.48
C GLU A 194 22.57 -9.57 -5.14
N THR A 195 22.85 -8.29 -4.78
CA THR A 195 24.21 -7.82 -4.52
C THR A 195 24.73 -8.28 -3.14
N HIS A 196 23.93 -8.03 -2.10
CA HIS A 196 24.32 -8.30 -0.72
C HIS A 196 23.71 -9.60 -0.18
N GLN A 197 22.85 -10.28 -0.97
CA GLN A 197 22.16 -11.51 -0.60
C GLN A 197 21.23 -11.37 0.62
N ILE A 198 20.76 -10.15 0.89
CA ILE A 198 19.85 -9.84 1.99
C ILE A 198 18.45 -10.35 1.66
N PRO A 199 17.70 -10.98 2.58
CA PRO A 199 16.29 -11.26 2.40
C PRO A 199 15.52 -9.98 2.09
N ALA A 200 14.94 -9.88 0.89
CA ALA A 200 14.20 -8.70 0.44
C ALA A 200 12.71 -8.82 0.73
N ILE A 201 12.16 -10.01 0.51
CA ILE A 201 10.77 -10.34 0.87
C ILE A 201 10.80 -11.66 1.65
N THR A 202 10.17 -11.63 2.82
CA THR A 202 9.98 -12.83 3.64
C THR A 202 8.50 -13.06 3.90
N ARG A 203 8.13 -14.32 4.16
CA ARG A 203 6.80 -14.73 4.57
C ARG A 203 6.89 -15.68 5.76
N ASN A 204 6.16 -15.38 6.81
CA ASN A 204 5.98 -16.29 7.94
C ASN A 204 4.52 -16.72 8.05
N ARG A 205 4.30 -17.98 8.44
CA ARG A 205 2.97 -18.45 8.83
C ARG A 205 2.85 -18.37 10.34
N TYR A 206 1.85 -17.65 10.80
CA TYR A 206 1.61 -17.46 12.22
C TYR A 206 0.13 -17.70 12.54
N GLY A 207 -0.15 -18.66 13.40
CA GLY A 207 -1.52 -19.09 13.63
C GLY A 207 -2.21 -19.60 12.37
N LYS A 208 -3.29 -18.94 11.96
CA LYS A 208 -4.05 -19.27 10.74
C LYS A 208 -3.70 -18.37 9.56
N GLY A 209 -2.94 -17.31 9.77
CA GLY A 209 -2.62 -16.30 8.79
C GLY A 209 -1.18 -16.30 8.31
N ALA A 210 -0.79 -15.21 7.68
CA ALA A 210 0.54 -14.99 7.15
C ALA A 210 1.02 -13.56 7.41
N ALA A 211 2.33 -13.40 7.58
CA ALA A 211 2.98 -12.11 7.75
C ALA A 211 4.11 -11.98 6.72
N TYR A 212 4.04 -10.95 5.90
CA TYR A 212 5.06 -10.59 4.92
C TYR A 212 5.85 -9.40 5.41
N TYR A 213 7.17 -9.46 5.24
CA TYR A 213 8.04 -8.34 5.53
C TYR A 213 8.85 -7.95 4.29
N LEU A 214 8.87 -6.66 3.99
CA LEU A 214 9.67 -6.05 2.93
C LEU A 214 10.82 -5.30 3.57
N PHE A 215 12.05 -5.56 3.13
CA PHE A 215 13.29 -5.13 3.78
C PHE A 215 13.61 -3.63 3.68
N CYS A 216 12.86 -2.87 2.91
CA CYS A 216 13.10 -1.45 2.66
C CYS A 216 11.85 -0.61 2.98
N GLU A 217 11.97 0.72 2.83
CA GLU A 217 10.78 1.59 2.83
C GLU A 217 9.73 1.07 1.85
N THR A 218 8.53 1.63 1.89
CA THR A 218 7.45 1.20 1.00
C THR A 218 7.86 1.42 -0.46
N GLU A 219 8.30 0.35 -1.10
CA GLU A 219 8.76 0.33 -2.48
C GLU A 219 7.64 -0.22 -3.37
N PRO A 220 7.27 0.51 -4.47
CA PRO A 220 6.07 0.19 -5.25
C PRO A 220 6.06 -1.20 -5.88
N GLU A 221 7.18 -1.63 -6.45
CA GLU A 221 7.28 -2.90 -7.16
C GLU A 221 7.15 -4.08 -6.18
N LEU A 222 7.87 -4.02 -5.05
CA LEU A 222 7.85 -5.08 -4.05
C LEU A 222 6.48 -5.17 -3.35
N LEU A 223 5.93 -4.03 -2.93
CA LEU A 223 4.60 -4.01 -2.30
C LEU A 223 3.55 -4.50 -3.28
N GLY A 224 3.61 -4.06 -4.54
CA GLY A 224 2.67 -4.48 -5.57
C GLY A 224 2.68 -5.98 -5.81
N GLU A 225 3.86 -6.61 -5.92
CA GLU A 225 4.01 -8.05 -6.11
C GLU A 225 3.43 -8.86 -4.94
N VAL A 226 3.74 -8.45 -3.70
CA VAL A 226 3.22 -9.12 -2.50
C VAL A 226 1.71 -8.95 -2.39
N LEU A 227 1.20 -7.75 -2.66
CA LEU A 227 -0.25 -7.49 -2.64
C LEU A 227 -1.00 -8.34 -3.67
N ASP A 228 -0.46 -8.46 -4.90
CA ASP A 228 -1.05 -9.29 -5.96
C ASP A 228 -1.08 -10.77 -5.56
N GLU A 229 -0.05 -11.27 -4.86
CA GLU A 229 -0.02 -12.63 -4.31
C GLU A 229 -1.08 -12.80 -3.22
N CYS A 230 -1.15 -11.88 -2.26
CA CYS A 230 -2.12 -11.91 -1.17
C CYS A 230 -3.58 -11.85 -1.69
N CYS A 231 -3.86 -10.97 -2.66
CA CYS A 231 -5.19 -10.88 -3.28
C CYS A 231 -5.59 -12.18 -3.96
N ARG A 232 -4.66 -12.85 -4.67
CA ARG A 232 -4.92 -14.16 -5.26
C ARG A 232 -5.19 -15.25 -4.21
N GLU A 233 -4.40 -15.30 -3.13
CA GLU A 233 -4.61 -16.26 -2.03
C GLU A 233 -5.97 -16.06 -1.33
N LYS A 234 -6.43 -14.81 -1.23
CA LYS A 234 -7.72 -14.44 -0.63
C LYS A 234 -8.89 -14.44 -1.63
N SER A 235 -8.64 -14.76 -2.91
CA SER A 235 -9.65 -14.72 -3.98
C SER A 235 -10.33 -13.34 -4.13
N MET A 236 -9.61 -12.27 -3.81
CA MET A 236 -10.10 -10.90 -3.97
C MET A 236 -10.19 -10.55 -5.45
N GLN A 237 -11.28 -9.91 -5.83
CA GLN A 237 -11.51 -9.48 -7.21
C GLN A 237 -11.49 -7.97 -7.29
N SER A 238 -10.88 -7.44 -8.34
CA SER A 238 -10.92 -6.03 -8.69
C SER A 238 -11.35 -5.83 -10.14
N VAL A 239 -11.82 -4.63 -10.43
CA VAL A 239 -12.17 -4.25 -11.81
C VAL A 239 -10.89 -4.03 -12.60
N VAL A 240 -10.78 -4.66 -13.77
CA VAL A 240 -9.62 -4.49 -14.66
C VAL A 240 -9.83 -3.25 -15.52
N THR A 241 -8.86 -2.34 -15.48
CA THR A 241 -8.90 -1.09 -16.26
C THR A 241 -7.54 -0.77 -16.88
N PRO A 242 -7.49 0.04 -17.93
CA PRO A 242 -6.25 0.61 -18.43
C PRO A 242 -5.56 1.48 -17.36
N GLN A 243 -4.25 1.65 -17.48
CA GLN A 243 -3.48 2.51 -16.59
C GLN A 243 -4.03 3.94 -16.56
N GLY A 244 -4.25 4.47 -15.36
CA GLY A 244 -4.80 5.81 -15.13
C GLY A 244 -6.33 5.89 -15.23
N VAL A 245 -6.99 4.75 -15.32
CA VAL A 245 -8.44 4.65 -15.16
C VAL A 245 -8.74 3.92 -13.86
N ILE A 246 -9.55 4.52 -13.01
CA ILE A 246 -10.07 3.88 -11.80
C ILE A 246 -11.43 3.28 -12.13
N GLY A 247 -11.63 2.02 -11.76
CA GLY A 247 -12.91 1.31 -11.87
C GLY A 247 -13.35 0.76 -10.52
N ARG A 248 -14.62 0.92 -10.19
CA ARG A 248 -15.20 0.37 -8.95
C ARG A 248 -16.52 -0.33 -9.27
N LYS A 249 -16.67 -1.55 -8.76
CA LYS A 249 -17.97 -2.21 -8.72
C LYS A 249 -18.72 -1.68 -7.50
N ILE A 250 -19.76 -0.90 -7.73
CA ILE A 250 -20.52 -0.21 -6.68
C ILE A 250 -21.84 -0.90 -6.31
N ALA A 251 -22.30 -1.83 -7.15
CA ALA A 251 -23.43 -2.72 -6.88
C ALA A 251 -23.29 -3.97 -7.77
N GLU A 252 -24.20 -4.92 -7.67
CA GLU A 252 -24.13 -6.21 -8.37
C GLU A 252 -23.90 -6.06 -9.88
N ASN A 253 -24.57 -5.10 -10.50
CA ASN A 253 -24.51 -4.81 -11.95
C ASN A 253 -24.11 -3.35 -12.25
N GLN A 254 -23.49 -2.64 -11.32
CA GLN A 254 -23.11 -1.24 -11.47
C GLN A 254 -21.61 -1.04 -11.32
N TYR A 255 -21.02 -0.40 -12.31
CA TYR A 255 -19.59 -0.10 -12.35
C TYR A 255 -19.39 1.39 -12.58
N PHE A 256 -18.59 2.02 -11.74
CA PHE A 256 -18.20 3.41 -11.92
C PHE A 256 -16.75 3.50 -12.37
N TYR A 257 -16.53 4.18 -13.49
CA TYR A 257 -15.21 4.38 -14.08
C TYR A 257 -14.84 5.84 -14.10
N VAL A 258 -13.59 6.16 -13.82
CA VAL A 258 -13.03 7.52 -13.90
C VAL A 258 -11.71 7.49 -14.65
N ASN A 259 -11.60 8.24 -15.72
CA ASN A 259 -10.38 8.44 -16.46
C ASN A 259 -9.59 9.62 -15.87
N LEU A 260 -8.47 9.33 -15.22
CA LEU A 260 -7.58 10.35 -14.65
C LEU A 260 -6.50 10.84 -15.62
N THR A 261 -6.54 10.38 -16.87
CA THR A 261 -5.54 10.75 -17.88
C THR A 261 -5.99 11.91 -18.78
N GLY A 262 -5.02 12.61 -19.35
CA GLY A 262 -5.28 13.65 -20.34
C GLY A 262 -5.58 13.12 -21.75
N LYS A 263 -5.96 11.84 -21.91
CA LYS A 263 -6.24 11.17 -23.17
C LYS A 263 -7.51 10.37 -23.09
N GLU A 264 -8.14 10.13 -24.24
CA GLU A 264 -9.23 9.17 -24.34
C GLU A 264 -8.77 7.77 -23.93
N GLN A 265 -9.61 7.06 -23.17
CA GLN A 265 -9.38 5.70 -22.72
C GLN A 265 -10.54 4.80 -23.11
N LYS A 266 -10.23 3.59 -23.54
CA LYS A 266 -11.19 2.55 -23.86
C LYS A 266 -11.14 1.47 -22.78
N ILE A 267 -12.28 1.17 -22.17
CA ILE A 267 -12.42 0.23 -21.07
C ILE A 267 -13.20 -0.98 -21.57
N GLU A 268 -12.71 -2.16 -21.29
CA GLU A 268 -13.47 -3.40 -21.53
C GLU A 268 -14.51 -3.58 -20.41
N LEU A 269 -15.73 -3.82 -20.78
CA LEU A 269 -16.83 -4.04 -19.85
C LEU A 269 -16.98 -5.54 -19.56
N PRO A 270 -17.40 -5.93 -18.34
CA PRO A 270 -17.64 -7.34 -18.02
C PRO A 270 -18.78 -7.93 -18.83
N GLU A 271 -19.75 -7.12 -19.24
CA GLU A 271 -20.90 -7.45 -20.09
C GLU A 271 -21.49 -6.19 -20.72
N ASN A 272 -22.42 -6.37 -21.65
CA ASN A 272 -23.12 -5.24 -22.29
C ASN A 272 -23.90 -4.42 -21.27
N GLY A 273 -23.88 -3.10 -21.42
CA GLY A 273 -24.47 -2.21 -20.44
C GLY A 273 -25.07 -0.92 -21.01
N TYR A 274 -25.45 -0.05 -20.10
CA TYR A 274 -25.93 1.29 -20.40
C TYR A 274 -25.11 2.32 -19.64
N GLY A 275 -24.49 3.24 -20.37
CA GLY A 275 -23.78 4.39 -19.79
C GLY A 275 -24.76 5.49 -19.40
N VAL A 276 -24.83 5.78 -18.12
CA VAL A 276 -25.81 6.70 -17.52
C VAL A 276 -25.52 8.15 -17.89
N LEU A 277 -24.25 8.55 -17.83
CA LEU A 277 -23.86 9.94 -18.11
C LEU A 277 -23.87 10.22 -19.61
N GLN A 278 -23.40 9.27 -20.43
CA GLN A 278 -23.41 9.38 -21.89
C GLN A 278 -24.79 9.06 -22.52
N GLU A 279 -25.72 8.53 -21.71
CA GLU A 279 -27.10 8.18 -22.11
C GLU A 279 -27.16 7.27 -23.35
N LYS A 280 -26.25 6.26 -23.40
CA LYS A 280 -26.17 5.35 -24.54
C LYS A 280 -25.97 3.90 -24.12
N LYS A 281 -26.40 2.99 -24.97
CA LYS A 281 -26.08 1.57 -24.87
C LYS A 281 -24.58 1.37 -25.18
N MET A 282 -23.98 0.48 -24.43
CA MET A 282 -22.60 0.05 -24.57
C MET A 282 -22.61 -1.47 -24.78
N GLU A 283 -21.84 -1.91 -25.73
CA GLU A 283 -21.60 -3.34 -25.93
C GLU A 283 -20.41 -3.74 -25.05
N ASP A 284 -19.38 -4.32 -25.62
CA ASP A 284 -18.21 -4.84 -24.88
C ASP A 284 -17.29 -3.74 -24.31
N THR A 285 -17.54 -2.46 -24.61
CA THR A 285 -16.59 -1.38 -24.25
C THR A 285 -17.26 -0.06 -23.90
N CYS A 286 -16.63 0.67 -22.98
CA CYS A 286 -16.91 2.06 -22.65
C CYS A 286 -15.72 2.94 -23.04
N THR A 287 -16.00 4.07 -23.71
CA THR A 287 -14.98 5.07 -24.05
C THR A 287 -15.18 6.30 -23.18
N LEU A 288 -14.14 6.67 -22.44
CA LEU A 288 -14.10 7.88 -21.60
C LEU A 288 -13.17 8.92 -22.22
N GLN A 289 -13.63 10.14 -22.32
CA GLN A 289 -12.77 11.27 -22.69
C GLN A 289 -11.78 11.58 -21.57
N ALA A 290 -10.82 12.47 -21.84
CA ALA A 290 -9.86 12.91 -20.83
C ALA A 290 -10.56 13.50 -19.61
N PHE A 291 -10.19 13.02 -18.40
CA PHE A 291 -10.75 13.47 -17.12
C PHE A 291 -12.27 13.32 -16.99
N ASP A 292 -12.84 12.34 -17.66
CA ASP A 292 -14.27 12.03 -17.64
C ASP A 292 -14.58 10.80 -16.78
N GLY A 293 -15.85 10.63 -16.44
CA GLY A 293 -16.34 9.48 -15.68
C GLY A 293 -17.62 8.92 -16.29
N GLU A 294 -17.94 7.67 -15.95
CA GLU A 294 -19.18 7.02 -16.40
C GLU A 294 -19.66 5.99 -15.36
N LEU A 295 -20.96 5.99 -15.14
CA LEU A 295 -21.66 4.92 -14.46
C LEU A 295 -22.24 3.96 -15.51
N VAL A 296 -21.72 2.74 -15.54
CA VAL A 296 -22.22 1.69 -16.42
C VAL A 296 -23.08 0.71 -15.64
N ILE A 297 -24.27 0.45 -16.16
CA ILE A 297 -25.18 -0.57 -15.62
C ILE A 297 -25.19 -1.72 -16.63
N CYS A 298 -24.69 -2.87 -16.17
CA CYS A 298 -24.65 -4.10 -16.95
C CYS A 298 -25.84 -4.99 -16.68
#